data_90b12b00747bf62fe043ce51a10320b0
#
_entry.id   90b12b00747bf62fe043ce51a10320b0
#
_cell.length_a   1.000
_cell.length_b   1.000
_cell.length_c   1.000
_cell.angle_alpha   90.00
_cell.angle_beta   90.00
_cell.angle_gamma   90.00
#
_symmetry.space_group_name_H-M   'P 1'
#
loop_
_entity.id
_entity.type
_entity.pdbx_description
1 polymer ?
#
loop_
_entity_poly.entity_id
_entity_poly.type
_entity_poly.pdbx_seq_one_letter_code
_entity_poly.pdbx_strand_id
1 'polypeptide(L)'
;MSHTRDQRSGPDYPVHDPSVGKAEPEGSGDPYARPERPVADGPAVRIGGLTVAAPDGRILLQDSSLTLSPGRLTALTGPSGAGKTTLLRAVTGLLPPGTTRTAGRVDVLGHDVFALPERELRALRGKRLAYVGQDPGSGLNPRMRVRTLISELAVDRRPEAVRALLAEVRLPDDGSLAARRPGALSGGQQRRVALARALARRPEVLLLDEPTAGLHPELRDEIGELLGHLAREHHLAVAFSCHDPEVVERYADEVVTLGTHLPRPRTHGHTRPAEPRQENQDGPPVLQVRDLHVAFGGVPALDGVDLTVAAGSAVGIVGVSGSGKTTLVRAVVGLQRATSGTVHLAGTPLRTGLRGRGREQRRAVQLVPQNPLGALNPNRTVGATLGRPLRLHRRCAAGEVRERVADLLEQVGLPPAFADRYPYELSGGQRQRVAIARALAADPEVLICDEVTSALDADTGAAVMHLLTGLRERRGTALVLISHDLRLVADRTDTVTVLESGRVVESGRTAEVFTAPRHPTTRALLGTAEPADLA
;
A
#
# COMPACT_ATOMS: atom_id res chain seq x y z
N MET A 1 48.39 -65.99 13.31
CA MET A 1 47.61 -66.17 12.06
C MET A 1 47.52 -64.85 11.37
N SER A 2 48.26 -64.73 10.34
CA SER A 2 48.50 -63.73 9.37
C SER A 2 47.21 -63.24 8.65
N HIS A 3 47.06 -61.93 8.45
CA HIS A 3 46.45 -61.42 7.22
C HIS A 3 47.02 -60.05 6.83
N THR A 4 47.54 -60.09 5.66
CA THR A 4 48.22 -59.17 4.78
C THR A 4 47.48 -57.83 4.59
N ARG A 5 48.26 -56.72 4.65
CA ARG A 5 47.91 -55.39 4.13
C ARG A 5 48.10 -55.39 2.61
N ASP A 6 47.09 -55.03 1.90
CA ASP A 6 47.09 -54.70 0.46
C ASP A 6 47.34 -53.19 0.30
N GLN A 7 48.45 -52.80 -0.34
CA GLN A 7 48.79 -51.45 -0.72
C GLN A 7 48.16 -51.14 -2.09
N ARG A 8 47.31 -50.16 -2.19
CA ARG A 8 46.93 -49.55 -3.47
C ARG A 8 47.51 -48.15 -3.55
N SER A 9 48.38 -47.94 -4.51
CA SER A 9 48.98 -46.72 -4.99
C SER A 9 47.92 -45.73 -5.50
N GLY A 10 47.92 -44.46 -4.96
CA GLY A 10 47.17 -43.32 -5.49
C GLY A 10 47.99 -42.57 -6.55
N PRO A 11 47.37 -41.82 -7.45
CA PRO A 11 48.03 -41.12 -8.54
C PRO A 11 48.75 -39.85 -8.07
N ASP A 12 49.92 -39.62 -8.66
CA ASP A 12 50.81 -38.46 -8.51
C ASP A 12 50.10 -37.16 -8.92
N TYR A 13 50.16 -36.14 -8.06
CA TYR A 13 49.88 -34.75 -8.41
C TYR A 13 51.19 -33.99 -8.61
N PRO A 14 51.29 -33.14 -9.65
CA PRO A 14 52.52 -32.37 -9.90
C PRO A 14 52.69 -31.25 -8.88
N VAL A 15 53.94 -31.09 -8.44
CA VAL A 15 54.43 -30.05 -7.52
C VAL A 15 54.31 -28.67 -8.19
N HIS A 16 53.66 -27.73 -7.52
CA HIS A 16 53.54 -26.33 -7.97
C HIS A 16 54.83 -25.55 -7.67
N ASP A 17 55.37 -24.89 -8.70
CA ASP A 17 56.47 -23.93 -8.68
C ASP A 17 55.97 -22.58 -8.06
N PRO A 18 56.63 -21.98 -7.05
CA PRO A 18 56.20 -20.75 -6.39
C PRO A 18 56.67 -19.44 -7.05
N SER A 19 56.95 -19.41 -8.35
CA SER A 19 57.52 -18.23 -9.04
C SER A 19 56.59 -17.54 -10.05
N VAL A 20 55.25 -17.63 -9.92
CA VAL A 20 54.33 -16.83 -10.73
C VAL A 20 53.78 -15.65 -9.93
N GLY A 21 54.09 -14.45 -10.44
CA GLY A 21 53.88 -13.14 -9.83
C GLY A 21 52.46 -12.85 -9.31
N LYS A 22 52.44 -12.11 -8.22
CA LYS A 22 51.23 -11.47 -7.68
C LYS A 22 50.69 -10.46 -8.72
N ALA A 23 49.62 -10.82 -9.38
CA ALA A 23 48.78 -9.86 -10.07
C ALA A 23 47.94 -9.10 -9.01
N GLU A 24 48.10 -7.79 -8.93
CA GLU A 24 47.26 -6.88 -8.15
C GLU A 24 45.81 -7.00 -8.65
N PRO A 25 44.80 -6.91 -7.78
CA PRO A 25 43.41 -6.87 -8.24
C PRO A 25 43.11 -5.47 -8.81
N GLU A 26 43.19 -5.35 -10.11
CA GLU A 26 42.62 -4.19 -10.82
C GLU A 26 41.11 -4.19 -10.71
N GLY A 27 40.58 -3.03 -10.33
CA GLY A 27 39.25 -2.61 -10.72
C GLY A 27 38.16 -2.77 -9.65
N SER A 28 37.82 -1.65 -9.03
CA SER A 28 36.47 -1.37 -8.53
C SER A 28 35.50 -1.39 -9.72
N GLY A 29 35.17 -2.56 -10.22
CA GLY A 29 34.19 -2.74 -11.29
C GLY A 29 32.82 -2.38 -10.78
N ASP A 30 32.20 -1.41 -11.47
CA ASP A 30 30.78 -1.08 -11.34
C ASP A 30 29.97 -2.39 -11.30
N PRO A 31 29.19 -2.67 -10.22
CA PRO A 31 28.38 -3.87 -10.11
C PRO A 31 27.31 -3.99 -11.21
N TYR A 32 27.09 -2.93 -12.00
CA TYR A 32 26.19 -2.86 -13.15
C TYR A 32 26.92 -2.91 -14.50
N ALA A 33 28.25 -3.01 -14.56
CA ALA A 33 28.97 -3.15 -15.82
C ALA A 33 28.35 -4.32 -16.62
N ARG A 34 27.58 -3.98 -17.64
CA ARG A 34 27.01 -4.94 -18.59
C ARG A 34 28.14 -5.43 -19.49
N PRO A 35 28.23 -6.75 -19.81
CA PRO A 35 28.99 -7.14 -20.99
C PRO A 35 28.39 -6.35 -22.16
N GLU A 36 29.24 -5.71 -22.96
CA GLU A 36 28.88 -4.92 -24.14
C GLU A 36 27.93 -5.72 -25.04
N ARG A 37 26.63 -5.51 -24.86
CA ARG A 37 25.61 -5.95 -25.82
C ARG A 37 25.35 -4.75 -26.72
N PRO A 38 25.21 -4.94 -28.04
CA PRO A 38 24.84 -3.87 -28.92
C PRO A 38 23.54 -3.27 -28.38
N VAL A 39 23.58 -1.96 -28.07
CA VAL A 39 22.40 -1.16 -27.74
C VAL A 39 21.53 -1.21 -28.98
N ALA A 40 20.41 -1.92 -28.90
CA ALA A 40 19.42 -1.87 -29.97
C ALA A 40 18.92 -0.42 -30.00
N ASP A 41 19.21 0.30 -31.09
CA ASP A 41 18.77 1.69 -31.34
C ASP A 41 17.25 1.74 -31.49
N GLY A 42 16.50 1.47 -30.44
CA GLY A 42 15.04 1.48 -30.46
C GLY A 42 14.41 1.44 -29.07
N PRO A 43 13.12 1.71 -28.97
CA PRO A 43 12.42 1.68 -27.70
C PRO A 43 12.40 0.25 -27.12
N ALA A 44 12.60 0.17 -25.80
CA ALA A 44 12.55 -1.11 -25.07
C ALA A 44 11.14 -1.72 -25.02
N VAL A 45 10.10 -0.86 -25.07
CA VAL A 45 8.70 -1.27 -25.11
C VAL A 45 7.97 -0.43 -26.16
N ARG A 46 7.15 -1.09 -26.98
CA ARG A 46 6.22 -0.44 -27.92
C ARG A 46 4.87 -1.13 -27.84
N ILE A 47 3.85 -0.36 -27.48
CA ILE A 47 2.45 -0.77 -27.51
C ILE A 47 1.73 0.07 -28.54
N GLY A 48 0.99 -0.57 -29.44
CA GLY A 48 0.19 0.12 -30.45
C GLY A 48 -1.25 -0.39 -30.44
N GLY A 49 -2.22 0.52 -30.23
CA GLY A 49 -3.65 0.24 -30.35
C GLY A 49 -4.19 -0.83 -29.40
N LEU A 50 -3.61 -0.98 -28.21
CA LEU A 50 -3.99 -2.06 -27.29
C LEU A 50 -5.40 -1.86 -26.74
N THR A 51 -6.24 -2.86 -26.93
CA THR A 51 -7.58 -2.95 -26.35
C THR A 51 -7.70 -4.23 -25.53
N VAL A 52 -8.16 -4.08 -24.27
CA VAL A 52 -8.35 -5.18 -23.31
C VAL A 52 -9.76 -5.14 -22.78
N ALA A 53 -10.45 -6.29 -22.82
CA ALA A 53 -11.81 -6.46 -22.33
C ALA A 53 -11.87 -7.41 -21.11
N ALA A 54 -12.77 -7.12 -20.18
CA ALA A 54 -13.11 -7.98 -19.05
C ALA A 54 -14.07 -9.11 -19.53
N PRO A 55 -14.28 -10.17 -18.72
CA PRO A 55 -15.16 -11.31 -19.08
C PRO A 55 -16.63 -10.90 -19.32
N ASP A 56 -17.06 -9.81 -18.73
CA ASP A 56 -18.40 -9.21 -18.88
C ASP A 56 -18.53 -8.33 -20.13
N GLY A 57 -17.50 -8.27 -20.98
CA GLY A 57 -17.44 -7.44 -22.19
C GLY A 57 -17.06 -5.98 -21.94
N ARG A 58 -16.90 -5.55 -20.71
CA ARG A 58 -16.48 -4.18 -20.36
C ARG A 58 -15.05 -3.93 -20.83
N ILE A 59 -14.84 -2.82 -21.54
CA ILE A 59 -13.50 -2.40 -21.98
C ILE A 59 -12.73 -1.84 -20.77
N LEU A 60 -11.59 -2.43 -20.47
CA LEU A 60 -10.67 -1.99 -19.41
C LEU A 60 -9.58 -1.07 -19.93
N LEU A 61 -9.22 -1.22 -21.19
CA LEU A 61 -8.23 -0.41 -21.91
C LEU A 61 -8.65 -0.33 -23.36
N GLN A 62 -8.74 0.88 -23.92
CA GLN A 62 -9.18 1.09 -25.30
C GLN A 62 -8.13 1.83 -26.09
N ASP A 63 -7.76 1.27 -27.26
CA ASP A 63 -6.87 1.87 -28.26
C ASP A 63 -5.66 2.62 -27.67
N SER A 64 -5.00 1.97 -26.71
CA SER A 64 -3.93 2.60 -25.94
C SER A 64 -2.58 2.29 -26.53
N SER A 65 -1.74 3.33 -26.59
CA SER A 65 -0.37 3.25 -27.11
C SER A 65 0.63 3.72 -26.05
N LEU A 66 1.82 3.10 -26.04
CA LEU A 66 2.90 3.41 -25.11
C LEU A 66 4.23 3.10 -25.77
N THR A 67 5.19 4.01 -25.60
CA THR A 67 6.58 3.77 -25.95
C THR A 67 7.45 4.02 -24.73
N LEU A 68 8.38 3.09 -24.42
CA LEU A 68 9.36 3.27 -23.36
C LEU A 68 10.75 3.18 -23.95
N SER A 69 11.53 4.24 -23.77
CA SER A 69 12.90 4.36 -24.27
C SER A 69 13.90 4.11 -23.14
N PRO A 70 15.03 3.42 -23.40
CA PRO A 70 16.11 3.28 -22.42
C PRO A 70 16.62 4.65 -21.93
N GLY A 71 16.94 4.75 -20.65
CA GLY A 71 17.41 5.99 -20.03
C GLY A 71 16.32 7.02 -19.74
N ARG A 72 15.05 6.70 -19.99
CA ARG A 72 13.90 7.61 -19.79
C ARG A 72 12.96 7.13 -18.70
N LEU A 73 12.43 8.09 -17.97
CA LEU A 73 11.40 7.92 -16.96
C LEU A 73 10.05 8.38 -17.49
N THR A 74 9.16 7.46 -17.82
CA THR A 74 7.83 7.71 -18.41
C THR A 74 6.75 7.62 -17.33
N ALA A 75 5.96 8.67 -17.14
CA ALA A 75 4.81 8.68 -16.26
C ALA A 75 3.53 8.27 -17.01
N LEU A 76 2.77 7.35 -16.42
CA LEU A 76 1.42 7.00 -16.86
C LEU A 76 0.40 7.72 -15.97
N THR A 77 -0.33 8.68 -16.55
CA THR A 77 -1.34 9.48 -15.88
C THR A 77 -2.75 9.13 -16.34
N GLY A 78 -3.75 9.69 -15.69
CA GLY A 78 -5.15 9.50 -16.02
C GLY A 78 -5.99 9.16 -14.79
N PRO A 79 -7.34 9.23 -14.91
CA PRO A 79 -8.24 8.96 -13.81
C PRO A 79 -8.08 7.52 -13.30
N SER A 80 -8.62 7.26 -12.10
CA SER A 80 -8.66 5.90 -11.60
C SER A 80 -9.57 5.05 -12.51
N GLY A 81 -9.18 3.79 -12.70
CA GLY A 81 -9.89 2.93 -13.65
C GLY A 81 -9.53 3.13 -15.13
N ALA A 82 -8.71 4.14 -15.51
CA ALA A 82 -8.29 4.37 -16.89
C ALA A 82 -7.42 3.24 -17.50
N GLY A 83 -7.10 2.21 -16.73
CA GLY A 83 -6.35 1.07 -17.22
C GLY A 83 -4.83 1.15 -17.03
N LYS A 84 -4.29 2.10 -16.23
CA LYS A 84 -2.83 2.25 -15.99
C LYS A 84 -2.18 0.94 -15.55
N THR A 85 -2.70 0.32 -14.50
CA THR A 85 -2.25 -1.01 -14.01
C THR A 85 -2.39 -2.10 -15.07
N THR A 86 -3.47 -2.06 -15.85
CA THR A 86 -3.70 -3.03 -16.95
C THR A 86 -2.66 -2.86 -18.04
N LEU A 87 -2.31 -1.62 -18.40
CA LEU A 87 -1.27 -1.32 -19.39
C LEU A 87 0.10 -1.80 -18.91
N LEU A 88 0.51 -1.48 -17.66
CA LEU A 88 1.75 -1.97 -17.07
C LEU A 88 1.82 -3.50 -17.04
N ARG A 89 0.71 -4.16 -16.68
CA ARG A 89 0.65 -5.63 -16.70
C ARG A 89 0.71 -6.21 -18.11
N ALA A 90 0.11 -5.55 -19.09
CA ALA A 90 0.19 -5.97 -20.50
C ALA A 90 1.64 -6.02 -20.98
N VAL A 91 2.51 -5.08 -20.56
CA VAL A 91 3.97 -5.15 -20.87
C VAL A 91 4.59 -6.43 -20.32
N THR A 92 4.09 -6.95 -19.21
CA THR A 92 4.60 -8.22 -18.65
C THR A 92 4.02 -9.46 -19.36
N GLY A 93 3.11 -9.30 -20.30
CA GLY A 93 2.34 -10.41 -20.89
C GLY A 93 1.36 -11.07 -19.91
N LEU A 94 1.04 -10.43 -18.78
CA LEU A 94 0.11 -10.92 -17.75
C LEU A 94 -1.07 -9.94 -17.64
N LEU A 95 -2.17 -10.28 -18.25
CA LEU A 95 -3.42 -9.57 -18.04
C LEU A 95 -4.12 -10.04 -16.74
N PRO A 96 -5.01 -9.23 -16.16
CA PRO A 96 -5.84 -9.68 -15.05
C PRO A 96 -6.60 -10.96 -15.37
N PRO A 97 -6.86 -11.84 -14.40
CA PRO A 97 -7.56 -13.11 -14.65
C PRO A 97 -8.90 -12.89 -15.35
N GLY A 98 -9.16 -13.69 -16.39
CA GLY A 98 -10.40 -13.65 -17.17
C GLY A 98 -10.49 -12.50 -18.18
N THR A 99 -9.49 -11.60 -18.27
CA THR A 99 -9.46 -10.57 -19.31
C THR A 99 -8.78 -11.05 -20.57
N THR A 100 -9.17 -10.48 -21.73
CA THR A 100 -8.62 -10.82 -23.03
C THR A 100 -8.14 -9.58 -23.78
N ARG A 101 -7.03 -9.72 -24.50
CA ARG A 101 -6.61 -8.75 -25.51
C ARG A 101 -7.50 -8.93 -26.74
N THR A 102 -8.22 -7.89 -27.11
CA THR A 102 -9.11 -7.90 -28.29
C THR A 102 -8.49 -7.25 -29.51
N ALA A 103 -7.54 -6.31 -29.31
CA ALA A 103 -6.80 -5.64 -30.38
C ALA A 103 -5.44 -5.15 -29.89
N GLY A 104 -4.60 -4.74 -30.84
CA GLY A 104 -3.29 -4.13 -30.60
C GLY A 104 -2.16 -5.13 -30.40
N ARG A 105 -0.93 -4.59 -30.36
CA ARG A 105 0.30 -5.37 -30.22
C ARG A 105 1.16 -4.80 -29.08
N VAL A 106 1.88 -5.68 -28.38
CA VAL A 106 2.77 -5.34 -27.28
C VAL A 106 4.14 -5.94 -27.52
N ASP A 107 5.04 -5.13 -28.08
CA ASP A 107 6.43 -5.50 -28.31
C ASP A 107 7.29 -5.08 -27.12
N VAL A 108 7.99 -6.02 -26.50
CA VAL A 108 8.93 -5.81 -25.40
C VAL A 108 10.28 -6.39 -25.77
N LEU A 109 11.29 -5.53 -25.85
CA LEU A 109 12.66 -5.91 -26.21
C LEU A 109 12.72 -6.73 -27.52
N GLY A 110 11.89 -6.32 -28.50
CA GLY A 110 11.81 -6.97 -29.81
C GLY A 110 10.89 -8.19 -29.92
N HIS A 111 10.12 -8.51 -28.86
CA HIS A 111 9.25 -9.66 -28.82
C HIS A 111 7.79 -9.27 -28.57
N ASP A 112 6.84 -9.78 -29.37
CA ASP A 112 5.41 -9.69 -29.02
C ASP A 112 5.12 -10.62 -27.83
N VAL A 113 4.92 -10.05 -26.64
CA VAL A 113 4.78 -10.81 -25.39
C VAL A 113 3.56 -11.71 -25.35
N PHE A 114 2.54 -11.46 -26.17
CA PHE A 114 1.36 -12.31 -26.25
C PHE A 114 1.48 -13.43 -27.31
N ALA A 115 2.52 -13.38 -28.15
CA ALA A 115 2.84 -14.42 -29.11
C ALA A 115 3.95 -15.36 -28.63
N LEU A 116 4.69 -14.98 -27.56
CA LEU A 116 5.78 -15.79 -27.03
C LEU A 116 5.27 -17.08 -26.37
N PRO A 117 5.98 -18.20 -26.56
CA PRO A 117 5.78 -19.40 -25.75
C PRO A 117 5.98 -19.10 -24.26
N GLU A 118 5.21 -19.76 -23.39
CA GLU A 118 5.23 -19.50 -21.94
C GLU A 118 6.64 -19.61 -21.32
N ARG A 119 7.48 -20.52 -21.81
CA ARG A 119 8.87 -20.69 -21.34
C ARG A 119 9.72 -19.45 -21.65
N GLU A 120 9.60 -18.89 -22.84
CA GLU A 120 10.34 -17.69 -23.26
C GLU A 120 9.82 -16.45 -22.55
N LEU A 121 8.51 -16.32 -22.40
CA LEU A 121 7.89 -15.24 -21.65
C LEU A 121 8.30 -15.26 -20.17
N ARG A 122 8.43 -16.45 -19.54
CA ARG A 122 8.98 -16.58 -18.19
C ARG A 122 10.45 -16.18 -18.11
N ALA A 123 11.24 -16.52 -19.13
CA ALA A 123 12.64 -16.12 -19.18
C ALA A 123 12.80 -14.60 -19.33
N LEU A 124 11.98 -13.95 -20.17
CA LEU A 124 11.92 -12.51 -20.34
C LEU A 124 11.58 -11.81 -19.01
N ARG A 125 10.48 -12.22 -18.37
CA ARG A 125 10.05 -11.72 -17.05
C ARG A 125 11.07 -11.98 -15.93
N GLY A 126 11.76 -13.10 -15.99
CA GLY A 126 12.72 -13.50 -14.96
C GLY A 126 14.04 -12.75 -15.00
N LYS A 127 14.46 -12.24 -16.17
CA LYS A 127 15.80 -11.71 -16.39
C LYS A 127 15.85 -10.26 -16.86
N ARG A 128 14.90 -9.81 -17.67
CA ARG A 128 15.00 -8.54 -18.40
C ARG A 128 13.91 -7.53 -18.03
N LEU A 129 12.83 -7.99 -17.38
CA LEU A 129 11.69 -7.16 -17.04
C LEU A 129 11.37 -7.27 -15.55
N ALA A 130 11.22 -6.13 -14.88
CA ALA A 130 10.81 -6.08 -13.48
C ALA A 130 9.50 -5.30 -13.34
N TYR A 131 8.61 -5.81 -12.49
CA TYR A 131 7.35 -5.16 -12.13
C TYR A 131 7.23 -5.08 -10.61
N VAL A 132 6.99 -3.87 -10.12
CA VAL A 132 6.72 -3.58 -8.71
C VAL A 132 5.28 -3.06 -8.61
N GLY A 133 4.42 -3.83 -7.97
CA GLY A 133 2.99 -3.49 -7.85
C GLY A 133 2.71 -2.45 -6.78
N GLN A 134 1.44 -2.04 -6.68
CA GLN A 134 0.94 -0.96 -5.83
C GLN A 134 1.24 -1.15 -4.33
N ASP A 135 1.24 -2.39 -3.82
CA ASP A 135 1.65 -2.71 -2.44
C ASP A 135 2.88 -3.65 -2.45
N PRO A 136 4.08 -3.10 -2.66
CA PRO A 136 5.27 -3.89 -2.80
C PRO A 136 5.68 -4.60 -1.50
N GLY A 137 5.25 -4.10 -0.34
CA GLY A 137 5.48 -4.71 0.96
C GLY A 137 4.80 -6.07 1.10
N SER A 138 3.59 -6.23 0.56
CA SER A 138 2.86 -7.51 0.57
C SER A 138 3.50 -8.59 -0.31
N GLY A 139 4.29 -8.18 -1.31
CA GLY A 139 5.07 -9.08 -2.17
C GLY A 139 6.35 -9.62 -1.53
N LEU A 140 6.73 -9.12 -0.37
CA LEU A 140 7.89 -9.59 0.38
C LEU A 140 7.50 -10.74 1.31
N ASN A 141 8.19 -11.88 1.20
CA ASN A 141 7.94 -13.00 2.11
C ASN A 141 8.27 -12.59 3.57
N PRO A 142 7.28 -12.53 4.48
CA PRO A 142 7.47 -12.01 5.83
C PRO A 142 8.39 -12.87 6.71
N ARG A 143 8.66 -14.11 6.31
CA ARG A 143 9.55 -15.04 7.02
C ARG A 143 11.01 -14.92 6.61
N MET A 144 11.30 -14.34 5.44
CA MET A 144 12.65 -14.20 4.91
C MET A 144 13.31 -12.90 5.42
N ARG A 145 14.63 -12.93 5.56
CA ARG A 145 15.41 -11.71 5.84
C ARG A 145 15.62 -10.90 4.56
N VAL A 146 15.82 -9.60 4.68
CA VAL A 146 16.03 -8.69 3.54
C VAL A 146 17.13 -9.19 2.62
N ARG A 147 18.31 -9.57 3.17
CA ARG A 147 19.40 -10.13 2.38
C ARG A 147 18.98 -11.33 1.54
N THR A 148 18.18 -12.24 2.11
CA THR A 148 17.70 -13.43 1.41
C THR A 148 16.70 -13.09 0.31
N LEU A 149 15.79 -12.12 0.58
CA LEU A 149 14.82 -11.64 -0.40
C LEU A 149 15.48 -11.03 -1.64
N ILE A 150 16.60 -10.32 -1.46
CA ILE A 150 17.35 -9.70 -2.56
C ILE A 150 18.21 -10.76 -3.25
N SER A 151 19.01 -11.55 -2.51
CA SER A 151 19.92 -12.54 -3.08
C SER A 151 19.23 -13.68 -3.82
N GLU A 152 17.95 -13.98 -3.47
CA GLU A 152 17.14 -14.99 -4.19
C GLU A 152 17.03 -14.67 -5.69
N LEU A 153 16.93 -13.39 -6.03
CA LEU A 153 16.74 -12.92 -7.41
C LEU A 153 18.01 -12.31 -8.00
N ALA A 154 19.03 -12.08 -7.19
CA ALA A 154 20.25 -11.41 -7.61
C ALA A 154 21.05 -12.25 -8.62
N VAL A 155 21.57 -11.59 -9.64
CA VAL A 155 22.56 -12.14 -10.57
C VAL A 155 23.86 -12.40 -9.81
N ASP A 156 24.29 -11.46 -8.97
CA ASP A 156 25.39 -11.61 -8.03
C ASP A 156 24.82 -11.74 -6.60
N ARG A 157 25.09 -12.90 -5.98
CA ARG A 157 24.54 -13.24 -4.66
C ARG A 157 25.49 -12.95 -3.51
N ARG A 158 26.65 -12.37 -3.78
CA ARG A 158 27.64 -12.03 -2.75
C ARG A 158 27.07 -10.97 -1.80
N PRO A 159 27.44 -11.00 -0.52
CA PRO A 159 26.95 -10.02 0.47
C PRO A 159 27.23 -8.56 0.08
N GLU A 160 28.36 -8.31 -0.59
CA GLU A 160 28.77 -6.99 -1.08
C GLU A 160 27.79 -6.45 -2.14
N ALA A 161 27.38 -7.31 -3.09
CA ALA A 161 26.41 -6.94 -4.12
C ALA A 161 25.03 -6.63 -3.52
N VAL A 162 24.62 -7.38 -2.49
CA VAL A 162 23.37 -7.07 -1.76
C VAL A 162 23.47 -5.74 -1.04
N ARG A 163 24.61 -5.40 -0.43
CA ARG A 163 24.83 -4.09 0.21
C ARG A 163 24.81 -2.96 -0.82
N ALA A 164 25.47 -3.14 -1.96
CA ALA A 164 25.47 -2.17 -3.05
C ALA A 164 24.03 -1.89 -3.53
N LEU A 165 23.19 -2.93 -3.71
CA LEU A 165 21.78 -2.77 -4.08
C LEU A 165 20.95 -2.03 -3.01
N LEU A 166 21.25 -2.24 -1.72
CA LEU A 166 20.59 -1.51 -0.64
C LEU A 166 21.00 -0.03 -0.63
N ALA A 167 22.30 0.25 -0.80
CA ALA A 167 22.81 1.62 -0.89
C ALA A 167 22.23 2.36 -2.10
N GLU A 168 22.10 1.68 -3.25
CA GLU A 168 21.52 2.23 -4.47
C GLU A 168 20.08 2.69 -4.30
N VAL A 169 19.27 1.95 -3.52
CA VAL A 169 17.91 2.38 -3.18
C VAL A 169 17.88 3.28 -1.93
N ARG A 170 19.01 3.89 -1.58
CA ARG A 170 19.16 4.81 -0.43
C ARG A 170 18.71 4.20 0.90
N LEU A 171 19.01 2.92 1.13
CA LEU A 171 18.83 2.24 2.40
C LEU A 171 20.18 2.07 3.11
N PRO A 172 20.21 2.08 4.49
CA PRO A 172 21.44 1.84 5.23
C PRO A 172 22.07 0.50 4.87
N ASP A 173 23.38 0.50 4.62
CA ASP A 173 24.18 -0.67 4.25
C ASP A 173 25.04 -1.23 5.41
N ASP A 174 24.82 -0.73 6.64
CA ASP A 174 25.50 -1.13 7.87
C ASP A 174 25.30 -2.61 8.27
N GLY A 175 24.61 -3.38 7.42
CA GLY A 175 24.27 -4.78 7.64
C GLY A 175 23.11 -5.00 8.60
N SER A 176 22.70 -4.00 9.39
CA SER A 176 21.61 -4.15 10.35
C SER A 176 20.26 -4.36 9.65
N LEU A 177 20.00 -3.60 8.57
CA LEU A 177 18.78 -3.70 7.78
C LEU A 177 18.71 -5.03 7.01
N ALA A 178 19.83 -5.49 6.44
CA ALA A 178 19.92 -6.74 5.71
C ALA A 178 19.54 -7.98 6.55
N ALA A 179 19.74 -7.91 7.87
CA ALA A 179 19.38 -8.96 8.81
C ALA A 179 17.90 -8.93 9.24
N ARG A 180 17.19 -7.83 9.04
CA ARG A 180 15.77 -7.65 9.45
C ARG A 180 14.82 -8.44 8.54
N ARG A 181 13.61 -8.67 9.04
CA ARG A 181 12.48 -9.20 8.27
C ARG A 181 11.55 -8.06 7.85
N PRO A 182 10.73 -8.23 6.78
CA PRO A 182 9.81 -7.18 6.32
C PRO A 182 8.94 -6.56 7.41
N GLY A 183 8.43 -7.35 8.35
CA GLY A 183 7.61 -6.85 9.45
C GLY A 183 8.32 -5.92 10.46
N ALA A 184 9.66 -5.83 10.40
CA ALA A 184 10.47 -4.92 11.21
C ALA A 184 10.94 -3.67 10.44
N LEU A 185 10.40 -3.44 9.23
CA LEU A 185 10.70 -2.32 8.36
C LEU A 185 9.54 -1.34 8.31
N SER A 186 9.83 -0.05 8.15
CA SER A 186 8.81 0.94 7.82
C SER A 186 8.24 0.70 6.41
N GLY A 187 7.07 1.25 6.09
CA GLY A 187 6.46 1.11 4.76
C GLY A 187 7.38 1.62 3.63
N GLY A 188 8.06 2.76 3.85
CA GLY A 188 9.05 3.28 2.90
C GLY A 188 10.25 2.35 2.73
N GLN A 189 10.77 1.77 3.82
CA GLN A 189 11.85 0.78 3.75
C GLN A 189 11.41 -0.50 3.01
N GLN A 190 10.18 -0.98 3.24
CA GLN A 190 9.65 -2.14 2.51
C GLN A 190 9.56 -1.88 1.00
N ARG A 191 9.11 -0.69 0.59
CA ARG A 191 9.07 -0.29 -0.84
C ARG A 191 10.45 -0.25 -1.46
N ARG A 192 11.43 0.34 -0.78
CA ARG A 192 12.82 0.39 -1.26
C ARG A 192 13.47 -1.00 -1.31
N VAL A 193 13.19 -1.89 -0.35
CA VAL A 193 13.62 -3.30 -0.41
C VAL A 193 13.00 -4.04 -1.59
N ALA A 194 11.72 -3.79 -1.89
CA ALA A 194 11.07 -4.38 -3.07
C ALA A 194 11.69 -3.86 -4.38
N LEU A 195 12.06 -2.57 -4.42
CA LEU A 195 12.79 -1.98 -5.55
C LEU A 195 14.19 -2.60 -5.69
N ALA A 196 14.98 -2.70 -4.61
CA ALA A 196 16.28 -3.38 -4.61
C ALA A 196 16.17 -4.83 -5.11
N ARG A 197 15.11 -5.55 -4.67
CA ARG A 197 14.82 -6.92 -5.14
C ARG A 197 14.50 -6.97 -6.63
N ALA A 198 13.80 -5.97 -7.16
CA ALA A 198 13.51 -5.85 -8.59
C ALA A 198 14.79 -5.58 -9.41
N LEU A 199 15.65 -4.67 -8.93
CA LEU A 199 16.95 -4.32 -9.54
C LEU A 199 17.97 -5.46 -9.47
N ALA A 200 17.88 -6.34 -8.48
CA ALA A 200 18.81 -7.47 -8.30
C ALA A 200 18.90 -8.40 -9.52
N ARG A 201 17.88 -8.39 -10.39
CA ARG A 201 17.84 -9.13 -11.66
C ARG A 201 18.55 -8.42 -12.80
N ARG A 202 18.99 -7.16 -12.61
CA ARG A 202 19.51 -6.28 -13.66
C ARG A 202 18.54 -6.17 -14.85
N PRO A 203 17.31 -5.71 -14.63
CA PRO A 203 16.31 -5.60 -15.70
C PRO A 203 16.74 -4.56 -16.74
N GLU A 204 16.10 -4.58 -17.90
CA GLU A 204 16.19 -3.54 -18.94
C GLU A 204 14.94 -2.66 -18.92
N VAL A 205 13.83 -3.22 -18.43
CA VAL A 205 12.56 -2.50 -18.26
C VAL A 205 12.10 -2.63 -16.81
N LEU A 206 11.81 -1.48 -16.18
CA LEU A 206 11.31 -1.39 -14.82
C LEU A 206 9.93 -0.73 -14.82
N LEU A 207 8.94 -1.44 -14.32
CA LEU A 207 7.55 -1.00 -14.26
C LEU A 207 7.12 -0.86 -12.80
N LEU A 208 6.57 0.30 -12.44
CA LEU A 208 6.14 0.60 -11.08
C LEU A 208 4.68 1.07 -11.07
N ASP A 209 3.88 0.43 -10.26
CA ASP A 209 2.47 0.78 -10.11
C ASP A 209 2.28 1.59 -8.82
N GLU A 210 2.06 2.91 -8.99
CA GLU A 210 1.88 3.89 -7.91
C GLU A 210 3.01 3.89 -6.85
N PRO A 211 4.29 4.04 -7.24
CA PRO A 211 5.41 3.95 -6.30
C PRO A 211 5.41 5.04 -5.22
N THR A 212 4.78 6.18 -5.49
CA THR A 212 4.71 7.35 -4.59
C THR A 212 3.41 7.47 -3.80
N ALA A 213 2.41 6.60 -4.07
CA ALA A 213 1.10 6.68 -3.42
C ALA A 213 1.19 6.55 -1.89
N GLY A 214 0.51 7.44 -1.18
CA GLY A 214 0.46 7.45 0.29
C GLY A 214 1.79 7.75 0.98
N LEU A 215 2.77 8.34 0.28
CA LEU A 215 4.01 8.83 0.85
C LEU A 215 3.90 10.31 1.22
N HIS A 216 4.63 10.72 2.26
CA HIS A 216 4.86 12.12 2.60
C HIS A 216 5.62 12.82 1.45
N PRO A 217 5.45 14.15 1.24
CA PRO A 217 6.10 14.88 0.14
C PRO A 217 7.59 14.62 0.01
N GLU A 218 8.35 14.69 1.09
CA GLU A 218 9.80 14.42 1.08
C GLU A 218 10.15 13.02 0.58
N LEU A 219 9.41 11.99 1.02
CA LEU A 219 9.63 10.62 0.57
C LEU A 219 9.18 10.40 -0.89
N ARG A 220 8.18 11.16 -1.37
CA ARG A 220 7.78 11.16 -2.79
C ARG A 220 8.91 11.69 -3.66
N ASP A 221 9.50 12.82 -3.23
CA ASP A 221 10.61 13.46 -3.92
C ASP A 221 11.84 12.55 -3.96
N GLU A 222 12.19 11.93 -2.82
CA GLU A 222 13.27 10.95 -2.78
C GLU A 222 13.06 9.76 -3.73
N ILE A 223 11.84 9.26 -3.87
CA ILE A 223 11.53 8.17 -4.81
C ILE A 223 11.56 8.66 -6.25
N GLY A 224 11.02 9.85 -6.54
CA GLY A 224 11.06 10.45 -7.88
C GLY A 224 12.50 10.64 -8.38
N GLU A 225 13.36 11.23 -7.54
CA GLU A 225 14.79 11.39 -7.83
C GLU A 225 15.50 10.05 -8.04
N LEU A 226 15.21 9.05 -7.16
CA LEU A 226 15.79 7.72 -7.27
C LEU A 226 15.42 7.07 -8.60
N LEU A 227 14.15 7.14 -9.02
CA LEU A 227 13.71 6.56 -10.29
C LEU A 227 14.37 7.24 -11.50
N GLY A 228 14.49 8.57 -11.47
CA GLY A 228 15.20 9.32 -12.50
C GLY A 228 16.69 8.97 -12.56
N HIS A 229 17.35 8.81 -11.41
CA HIS A 229 18.73 8.35 -11.32
C HIS A 229 18.89 6.95 -11.92
N LEU A 230 18.07 5.99 -11.49
CA LEU A 230 18.10 4.61 -12.00
C LEU A 230 17.88 4.54 -13.52
N ALA A 231 16.95 5.35 -14.06
CA ALA A 231 16.72 5.40 -15.50
C ALA A 231 17.99 5.83 -16.25
N ARG A 232 18.60 6.93 -15.84
CA ARG A 232 19.76 7.52 -16.54
C ARG A 232 21.05 6.72 -16.37
N GLU A 233 21.41 6.39 -15.13
CA GLU A 233 22.70 5.72 -14.84
C GLU A 233 22.75 4.27 -15.35
N HIS A 234 21.61 3.57 -15.27
CA HIS A 234 21.56 2.16 -15.72
C HIS A 234 20.93 1.98 -17.09
N HIS A 235 20.63 3.06 -17.82
CA HIS A 235 19.94 3.02 -19.12
C HIS A 235 18.66 2.16 -19.07
N LEU A 236 17.92 2.22 -17.96
CA LEU A 236 16.66 1.49 -17.80
C LEU A 236 15.54 2.24 -18.54
N ALA A 237 14.67 1.51 -19.22
CA ALA A 237 13.37 2.03 -19.62
C ALA A 237 12.43 1.92 -18.41
N VAL A 238 12.09 3.04 -17.78
CA VAL A 238 11.28 3.06 -16.56
C VAL A 238 9.90 3.63 -16.85
N ALA A 239 8.85 2.92 -16.47
CA ALA A 239 7.48 3.45 -16.46
C ALA A 239 6.88 3.38 -15.05
N PHE A 240 6.20 4.43 -14.65
CA PHE A 240 5.48 4.46 -13.38
C PHE A 240 4.10 5.07 -13.53
N SER A 241 3.09 4.49 -12.87
CA SER A 241 1.78 5.11 -12.78
C SER A 241 1.77 6.14 -11.65
N CYS A 242 1.17 7.30 -11.89
CA CYS A 242 1.10 8.39 -10.93
C CYS A 242 -0.21 9.16 -11.06
N HIS A 243 -0.72 9.65 -9.92
CA HIS A 243 -1.89 10.54 -9.85
C HIS A 243 -1.52 11.96 -9.42
N ASP A 244 -0.28 12.16 -8.96
CA ASP A 244 0.21 13.43 -8.43
C ASP A 244 0.86 14.25 -9.56
N PRO A 245 0.26 15.38 -9.98
CA PRO A 245 0.78 16.20 -11.05
C PRO A 245 2.17 16.78 -10.75
N GLU A 246 2.45 17.13 -9.50
CA GLU A 246 3.74 17.71 -9.08
C GLU A 246 4.89 16.73 -9.28
N VAL A 247 4.65 15.45 -8.92
CA VAL A 247 5.63 14.36 -9.14
C VAL A 247 5.88 14.13 -10.62
N VAL A 248 4.80 14.16 -11.42
CA VAL A 248 4.89 13.95 -12.87
C VAL A 248 5.66 15.07 -13.53
N GLU A 249 5.33 16.33 -13.25
CA GLU A 249 5.97 17.52 -13.82
C GLU A 249 7.45 17.60 -13.44
N ARG A 250 7.80 17.23 -12.21
CA ARG A 250 9.16 17.37 -11.70
C ARG A 250 10.11 16.26 -12.12
N TYR A 251 9.64 15.03 -12.29
CA TYR A 251 10.51 13.85 -12.44
C TYR A 251 10.35 13.11 -13.76
N ALA A 252 9.21 13.19 -14.45
CA ALA A 252 9.00 12.43 -15.68
C ALA A 252 9.66 13.10 -16.88
N ASP A 253 10.40 12.33 -17.67
CA ASP A 253 10.91 12.77 -18.97
C ASP A 253 9.81 12.74 -20.04
N GLU A 254 8.86 11.81 -19.90
CA GLU A 254 7.74 11.59 -20.83
C GLU A 254 6.45 11.34 -20.06
N VAL A 255 5.31 11.78 -20.59
CA VAL A 255 4.00 11.61 -19.96
C VAL A 255 3.03 11.00 -20.95
N VAL A 256 2.39 9.89 -20.55
CA VAL A 256 1.34 9.24 -21.31
C VAL A 256 0.05 9.29 -20.52
N THR A 257 -0.98 9.96 -21.06
CA THR A 257 -2.29 10.11 -20.39
C THR A 257 -3.28 9.12 -20.96
N LEU A 258 -3.86 8.28 -20.08
CA LEU A 258 -4.87 7.29 -20.42
C LEU A 258 -6.28 7.82 -20.12
N GLY A 259 -7.27 7.32 -20.87
CA GLY A 259 -8.68 7.59 -20.59
C GLY A 259 -9.22 8.88 -21.21
N THR A 260 -8.54 9.48 -22.18
CA THR A 260 -9.02 10.68 -22.89
C THR A 260 -10.21 10.43 -23.81
N HIS A 261 -10.53 9.17 -24.12
CA HIS A 261 -11.60 8.77 -25.05
C HIS A 261 -12.86 8.20 -24.35
N LEU A 262 -12.86 8.04 -23.04
CA LEU A 262 -14.11 7.68 -22.35
C LEU A 262 -14.98 8.94 -22.28
N PRO A 263 -16.28 8.88 -22.71
CA PRO A 263 -17.20 9.97 -22.47
C PRO A 263 -17.22 10.20 -20.95
N ARG A 264 -16.86 11.42 -20.54
CA ARG A 264 -16.96 11.83 -19.14
C ARG A 264 -18.36 11.47 -18.66
N PRO A 265 -18.53 10.68 -17.59
CA PRO A 265 -19.80 10.62 -16.92
C PRO A 265 -20.18 12.07 -16.67
N ARG A 266 -21.39 12.48 -17.09
CA ARG A 266 -21.89 13.81 -16.80
C ARG A 266 -21.70 14.02 -15.31
N THR A 267 -20.80 14.92 -14.95
CA THR A 267 -20.69 15.45 -13.59
C THR A 267 -22.09 15.94 -13.25
N HIS A 268 -22.79 15.18 -12.45
CA HIS A 268 -23.92 15.71 -11.73
C HIS A 268 -23.41 16.92 -10.98
N GLY A 269 -24.05 18.05 -11.26
CA GLY A 269 -23.64 19.39 -10.92
C GLY A 269 -23.10 19.49 -9.50
N HIS A 270 -22.16 20.43 -9.35
CA HIS A 270 -21.71 20.91 -8.06
C HIS A 270 -22.84 20.84 -7.06
N THR A 271 -22.81 19.85 -6.19
CA THR A 271 -23.68 19.85 -5.03
C THR A 271 -23.33 21.14 -4.28
N ARG A 272 -24.32 22.03 -4.27
CA ARG A 272 -24.41 23.21 -3.41
C ARG A 272 -23.72 22.88 -2.09
N PRO A 273 -22.93 23.78 -1.51
CA PRO A 273 -22.39 23.58 -0.17
C PRO A 273 -23.52 23.05 0.70
N ALA A 274 -23.31 21.90 1.30
CA ALA A 274 -24.28 21.31 2.20
C ALA A 274 -24.66 22.39 3.23
N GLU A 275 -25.96 22.64 3.39
CA GLU A 275 -26.45 23.49 4.47
C GLU A 275 -25.77 23.07 5.77
N PRO A 276 -25.50 24.01 6.70
CA PRO A 276 -24.80 23.70 7.94
C PRO A 276 -25.57 22.56 8.64
N ARG A 277 -24.94 21.39 8.64
CA ARG A 277 -25.49 20.19 9.27
C ARG A 277 -25.68 20.49 10.74
N GLN A 278 -26.84 20.13 11.28
CA GLN A 278 -27.11 20.19 12.72
C GLN A 278 -25.99 19.38 13.42
N GLU A 279 -25.13 20.11 14.13
CA GLU A 279 -23.94 19.59 14.77
C GLU A 279 -24.35 18.76 15.99
N ASN A 280 -24.20 17.45 15.89
CA ASN A 280 -24.41 16.50 17.01
C ASN A 280 -23.21 16.51 17.98
N GLN A 281 -22.78 17.69 18.45
CA GLN A 281 -21.67 17.81 19.41
C GLN A 281 -22.10 17.63 20.87
N ASP A 282 -23.38 17.83 21.17
CA ASP A 282 -23.91 17.79 22.53
C ASP A 282 -24.37 16.39 22.98
N GLY A 283 -24.14 15.36 22.16
CA GLY A 283 -24.46 13.98 22.51
C GLY A 283 -23.56 13.44 23.65
N PRO A 284 -24.06 12.51 24.47
CA PRO A 284 -23.24 11.89 25.50
C PRO A 284 -22.03 11.21 24.85
N PRO A 285 -20.83 11.28 25.46
CA PRO A 285 -19.63 10.65 24.91
C PRO A 285 -19.78 9.14 24.86
N VAL A 286 -19.67 8.55 23.66
CA VAL A 286 -19.67 7.10 23.46
C VAL A 286 -18.30 6.49 23.64
N LEU A 287 -17.22 7.23 23.27
CA LEU A 287 -15.84 6.83 23.50
C LEU A 287 -15.04 7.96 24.12
N GLN A 288 -14.34 7.68 25.21
CA GLN A 288 -13.43 8.62 25.85
C GLN A 288 -12.07 7.95 26.09
N VAL A 289 -11.03 8.63 25.69
CA VAL A 289 -9.64 8.29 25.97
C VAL A 289 -9.10 9.39 26.87
N ARG A 290 -8.44 9.03 27.97
CA ARG A 290 -7.88 9.99 28.94
C ARG A 290 -6.46 9.61 29.29
N ASP A 291 -5.56 10.58 29.12
CA ASP A 291 -4.15 10.52 29.49
C ASP A 291 -3.47 9.21 29.00
N LEU A 292 -3.70 8.86 27.72
CA LEU A 292 -3.27 7.56 27.18
C LEU A 292 -1.80 7.59 26.81
N HIS A 293 -1.04 6.68 27.41
CA HIS A 293 0.37 6.49 27.12
C HIS A 293 0.64 5.11 26.55
N VAL A 294 1.50 5.05 25.52
CA VAL A 294 2.00 3.80 24.93
C VAL A 294 3.48 3.93 24.63
N ALA A 295 4.28 2.97 25.05
CA ALA A 295 5.71 2.94 24.76
C ALA A 295 6.14 1.61 24.16
N PHE A 296 7.13 1.64 23.27
CA PHE A 296 7.78 0.47 22.67
C PHE A 296 9.26 0.47 23.03
N GLY A 297 9.69 -0.53 23.82
CA GLY A 297 11.10 -0.61 24.23
C GLY A 297 11.60 0.63 24.98
N GLY A 298 10.71 1.31 25.73
CA GLY A 298 11.05 2.54 26.45
C GLY A 298 10.85 3.83 25.63
N VAL A 299 10.63 3.74 24.33
CA VAL A 299 10.37 4.92 23.49
C VAL A 299 8.87 5.22 23.48
N PRO A 300 8.43 6.44 23.89
CA PRO A 300 7.01 6.80 23.87
C PRO A 300 6.51 6.92 22.44
N ALA A 301 5.40 6.25 22.15
CA ALA A 301 4.67 6.36 20.88
C ALA A 301 3.35 7.13 21.05
N LEU A 302 2.82 7.17 22.27
CA LEU A 302 1.76 8.07 22.71
C LEU A 302 2.14 8.61 24.10
N ASP A 303 1.90 9.89 24.32
CA ASP A 303 2.28 10.60 25.52
C ASP A 303 1.18 11.57 25.97
N GLY A 304 0.26 11.07 26.81
CA GLY A 304 -0.83 11.84 27.37
C GLY A 304 -1.93 12.20 26.36
N VAL A 305 -2.38 11.25 25.55
CA VAL A 305 -3.40 11.51 24.52
C VAL A 305 -4.81 11.47 25.10
N ASP A 306 -5.56 12.58 24.90
CA ASP A 306 -6.98 12.69 25.17
C ASP A 306 -7.78 12.68 23.85
N LEU A 307 -8.91 11.97 23.84
CA LEU A 307 -9.85 11.92 22.71
C LEU A 307 -11.26 11.69 23.22
N THR A 308 -12.21 12.47 22.76
CA THR A 308 -13.64 12.27 23.02
C THR A 308 -14.42 12.14 21.73
N VAL A 309 -15.28 11.14 21.66
CA VAL A 309 -16.17 10.88 20.51
C VAL A 309 -17.60 10.83 21.02
N ALA A 310 -18.44 11.73 20.58
CA ALA A 310 -19.86 11.72 20.91
C ALA A 310 -20.63 10.67 20.09
N ALA A 311 -21.77 10.21 20.60
CA ALA A 311 -22.63 9.29 19.87
C ALA A 311 -23.11 9.93 18.54
N GLY A 312 -22.99 9.18 17.45
CA GLY A 312 -23.40 9.65 16.12
C GLY A 312 -22.54 10.78 15.54
N SER A 313 -21.41 11.16 16.19
CA SER A 313 -20.47 12.13 15.64
C SER A 313 -19.40 11.49 14.74
N ALA A 314 -18.72 12.31 13.93
CA ALA A 314 -17.56 11.93 13.16
C ALA A 314 -16.35 12.74 13.62
N VAL A 315 -15.29 12.07 14.05
CA VAL A 315 -14.03 12.66 14.52
C VAL A 315 -12.91 12.33 13.54
N GLY A 316 -12.23 13.34 13.03
CA GLY A 316 -11.01 13.21 12.23
C GLY A 316 -9.77 13.11 13.12
N ILE A 317 -8.85 12.21 12.79
CA ILE A 317 -7.53 12.15 13.40
C ILE A 317 -6.50 12.34 12.28
N VAL A 318 -5.78 13.46 12.34
CA VAL A 318 -4.78 13.84 11.34
C VAL A 318 -3.40 14.03 11.98
N GLY A 319 -2.37 14.11 11.17
CA GLY A 319 -0.99 14.32 11.62
C GLY A 319 0.01 13.66 10.68
N VAL A 320 1.27 14.02 10.77
CA VAL A 320 2.36 13.47 9.96
C VAL A 320 2.52 11.95 10.14
N SER A 321 3.22 11.30 9.21
CA SER A 321 3.55 9.87 9.34
C SER A 321 4.38 9.66 10.61
N GLY A 322 4.04 8.62 11.37
CA GLY A 322 4.73 8.34 12.66
C GLY A 322 4.22 9.14 13.86
N SER A 323 3.25 10.04 13.72
CA SER A 323 2.70 10.84 14.83
C SER A 323 1.93 10.04 15.90
N GLY A 324 1.72 8.73 15.72
CA GLY A 324 1.05 7.88 16.71
C GLY A 324 -0.40 7.50 16.38
N LYS A 325 -1.00 7.95 15.26
CA LYS A 325 -2.42 7.69 14.89
C LYS A 325 -2.80 6.21 14.95
N THR A 326 -2.07 5.36 14.24
CA THR A 326 -2.32 3.92 14.22
C THR A 326 -2.10 3.28 15.60
N THR A 327 -1.15 3.79 16.39
CA THR A 327 -0.90 3.33 17.76
C THR A 327 -2.09 3.67 18.66
N LEU A 328 -2.63 4.89 18.57
CA LEU A 328 -3.83 5.31 19.29
C LEU A 328 -5.01 4.38 19.01
N VAL A 329 -5.31 4.16 17.74
CA VAL A 329 -6.40 3.28 17.32
C VAL A 329 -6.22 1.84 17.82
N ARG A 330 -5.01 1.29 17.67
CA ARG A 330 -4.72 -0.06 18.17
C ARG A 330 -4.85 -0.16 19.68
N ALA A 331 -4.50 0.89 20.43
CA ALA A 331 -4.69 0.93 21.87
C ALA A 331 -6.19 1.01 22.24
N VAL A 332 -6.96 1.86 21.55
CA VAL A 332 -8.41 1.99 21.74
C VAL A 332 -9.12 0.67 21.50
N VAL A 333 -8.83 -0.05 20.42
CA VAL A 333 -9.45 -1.36 20.13
C VAL A 333 -8.84 -2.52 20.95
N GLY A 334 -7.78 -2.26 21.74
CA GLY A 334 -7.11 -3.25 22.61
C GLY A 334 -6.15 -4.19 21.88
N LEU A 335 -5.76 -3.88 20.65
CA LEU A 335 -4.71 -4.60 19.89
C LEU A 335 -3.30 -4.23 20.37
N GLN A 336 -3.13 -3.02 20.90
CA GLN A 336 -1.94 -2.54 21.56
C GLN A 336 -2.25 -2.30 23.04
N ARG A 337 -1.39 -2.75 23.95
CA ARG A 337 -1.56 -2.50 25.37
C ARG A 337 -1.06 -1.09 25.70
N ALA A 338 -1.88 -0.30 26.39
CA ALA A 338 -1.46 0.99 26.94
C ALA A 338 -0.54 0.79 28.14
N THR A 339 0.41 1.70 28.32
CA THR A 339 1.31 1.74 29.48
C THR A 339 0.58 2.35 30.68
N SER A 340 -0.16 3.43 30.45
CA SER A 340 -1.04 4.09 31.43
C SER A 340 -2.20 4.81 30.73
N GLY A 341 -3.08 5.43 31.48
CA GLY A 341 -4.29 6.08 30.99
C GLY A 341 -5.49 5.15 30.91
N THR A 342 -6.62 5.68 30.49
CA THR A 342 -7.90 4.95 30.47
C THR A 342 -8.66 5.15 29.17
N VAL A 343 -9.41 4.13 28.78
CA VAL A 343 -10.38 4.19 27.67
C VAL A 343 -11.74 3.78 28.21
N HIS A 344 -12.76 4.59 27.97
CA HIS A 344 -14.13 4.34 28.40
C HIS A 344 -15.04 4.22 27.17
N LEU A 345 -15.98 3.29 27.21
CA LEU A 345 -17.05 3.12 26.24
C LEU A 345 -18.38 3.31 26.95
N ALA A 346 -19.16 4.30 26.54
CA ALA A 346 -20.41 4.68 27.20
C ALA A 346 -20.26 4.75 28.74
N GLY A 347 -19.21 5.40 29.22
CA GLY A 347 -18.89 5.55 30.65
C GLY A 347 -18.25 4.31 31.29
N THR A 348 -18.25 3.14 30.64
CA THR A 348 -17.68 1.91 31.20
C THR A 348 -16.19 1.77 30.81
N PRO A 349 -15.26 1.53 31.76
CA PRO A 349 -13.86 1.40 31.43
C PRO A 349 -13.58 0.13 30.61
N LEU A 350 -12.81 0.30 29.54
CA LEU A 350 -12.31 -0.80 28.71
C LEU A 350 -10.95 -1.28 29.23
N ARG A 351 -10.75 -2.57 29.35
CA ARG A 351 -9.44 -3.12 29.69
C ARG A 351 -8.43 -2.85 28.56
N THR A 352 -7.17 -2.63 28.90
CA THR A 352 -6.09 -2.24 27.99
C THR A 352 -5.70 -3.30 26.96
N GLY A 353 -6.29 -4.52 27.00
CA GLY A 353 -6.03 -5.59 26.05
C GLY A 353 -7.28 -6.38 25.70
N LEU A 354 -7.32 -6.94 24.48
CA LEU A 354 -8.46 -7.69 23.94
C LEU A 354 -8.91 -8.86 24.83
N ARG A 355 -7.96 -9.58 25.48
CA ARG A 355 -8.27 -10.75 26.31
C ARG A 355 -9.12 -10.42 27.54
N GLY A 356 -9.07 -9.18 28.00
CA GLY A 356 -9.83 -8.71 29.17
C GLY A 356 -11.21 -8.12 28.83
N ARG A 357 -11.51 -7.90 27.54
CA ARG A 357 -12.78 -7.29 27.10
C ARG A 357 -13.87 -8.33 26.90
N GLY A 358 -15.06 -8.03 27.39
CA GLY A 358 -16.25 -8.84 27.16
C GLY A 358 -16.67 -8.85 25.68
N ARG A 359 -17.63 -9.72 25.33
CA ARG A 359 -18.13 -9.84 23.95
C ARG A 359 -18.73 -8.52 23.47
N GLU A 360 -19.52 -7.85 24.28
CA GLU A 360 -20.19 -6.59 23.92
C GLU A 360 -19.18 -5.46 23.75
N GLN A 361 -18.18 -5.35 24.61
CA GLN A 361 -17.13 -4.35 24.46
C GLN A 361 -16.31 -4.54 23.16
N ARG A 362 -16.08 -5.80 22.76
CA ARG A 362 -15.39 -6.10 21.49
C ARG A 362 -16.29 -5.89 20.28
N ARG A 363 -17.60 -6.03 20.43
CA ARG A 363 -18.61 -5.73 19.41
C ARG A 363 -18.69 -4.24 19.16
N ALA A 364 -18.85 -3.48 20.24
CA ALA A 364 -19.20 -2.07 20.18
C ALA A 364 -18.10 -1.19 19.52
N VAL A 365 -16.84 -1.58 19.60
CA VAL A 365 -15.73 -0.85 18.95
C VAL A 365 -15.09 -1.72 17.87
N GLN A 366 -15.24 -1.33 16.61
CA GLN A 366 -14.70 -2.05 15.47
C GLN A 366 -13.68 -1.22 14.71
N LEU A 367 -12.68 -1.89 14.13
CA LEU A 367 -11.63 -1.29 13.31
C LEU A 367 -11.69 -1.82 11.88
N VAL A 368 -11.72 -0.91 10.93
CA VAL A 368 -11.38 -1.16 9.53
C VAL A 368 -9.94 -0.71 9.32
N PRO A 369 -8.98 -1.63 9.18
CA PRO A 369 -7.57 -1.26 9.07
C PRO A 369 -7.22 -0.77 7.67
N GLN A 370 -6.12 -0.04 7.56
CA GLN A 370 -5.56 0.48 6.33
C GLN A 370 -5.31 -0.62 5.27
N ASN A 371 -4.77 -1.76 5.68
CA ASN A 371 -4.57 -2.92 4.80
C ASN A 371 -5.72 -3.94 4.98
N PRO A 372 -6.64 -4.06 4.00
CA PRO A 372 -7.76 -4.98 4.07
C PRO A 372 -7.34 -6.45 4.10
N LEU A 373 -6.20 -6.82 3.51
CA LEU A 373 -5.67 -8.19 3.54
C LEU A 373 -5.34 -8.64 4.96
N GLY A 374 -4.88 -7.72 5.83
CA GLY A 374 -4.66 -8.01 7.23
C GLY A 374 -5.95 -8.31 8.02
N ALA A 375 -7.10 -7.87 7.47
CA ALA A 375 -8.42 -8.11 8.07
C ALA A 375 -9.11 -9.37 7.54
N LEU A 376 -8.73 -9.88 6.37
CA LEU A 376 -9.38 -10.99 5.68
C LEU A 376 -8.50 -12.23 5.73
N ASN A 377 -9.05 -13.35 6.16
CA ASN A 377 -8.32 -14.63 6.12
C ASN A 377 -8.33 -15.16 4.67
N PRO A 378 -7.17 -15.32 4.00
CA PRO A 378 -7.09 -15.73 2.60
C PRO A 378 -7.68 -17.14 2.34
N ASN A 379 -7.74 -17.99 3.38
CA ASN A 379 -8.26 -19.36 3.29
C ASN A 379 -9.76 -19.47 3.61
N ARG A 380 -10.46 -18.34 3.70
CA ARG A 380 -11.91 -18.31 3.96
C ARG A 380 -12.63 -17.50 2.90
N THR A 381 -13.80 -17.98 2.50
CA THR A 381 -14.67 -17.20 1.62
C THR A 381 -15.14 -15.92 2.30
N VAL A 382 -15.58 -14.95 1.49
CA VAL A 382 -16.19 -13.72 1.96
C VAL A 382 -17.37 -14.01 2.88
N GLY A 383 -18.27 -14.92 2.49
CA GLY A 383 -19.43 -15.32 3.29
C GLY A 383 -19.04 -15.92 4.64
N ALA A 384 -18.00 -16.78 4.69
CA ALA A 384 -17.50 -17.32 5.94
C ALA A 384 -16.88 -16.22 6.83
N THR A 385 -16.23 -15.23 6.22
CA THR A 385 -15.59 -14.09 6.91
C THR A 385 -16.63 -13.16 7.51
N LEU A 386 -17.70 -12.82 6.78
CA LEU A 386 -18.80 -11.97 7.26
C LEU A 386 -19.73 -12.71 8.24
N GLY A 387 -19.97 -14.00 8.03
CA GLY A 387 -20.81 -14.80 8.91
C GLY A 387 -20.19 -15.06 10.28
N ARG A 388 -18.86 -14.95 10.42
CA ARG A 388 -18.20 -15.17 11.71
C ARG A 388 -18.58 -14.14 12.78
N PRO A 389 -18.48 -12.82 12.56
CA PRO A 389 -18.91 -11.83 13.54
C PRO A 389 -20.42 -11.88 13.83
N LEU A 390 -21.27 -12.18 12.83
CA LEU A 390 -22.70 -12.37 13.03
C LEU A 390 -22.98 -13.46 14.08
N ARG A 391 -22.37 -14.63 13.93
CA ARG A 391 -22.49 -15.74 14.88
C ARG A 391 -21.81 -15.43 16.22
N LEU A 392 -20.60 -14.87 16.20
CA LEU A 392 -19.85 -14.55 17.42
C LEU A 392 -20.61 -13.59 18.33
N HIS A 393 -21.20 -12.56 17.73
CA HIS A 393 -21.91 -11.51 18.45
C HIS A 393 -23.43 -11.76 18.54
N ARG A 394 -23.92 -12.92 18.05
CA ARG A 394 -25.35 -13.32 18.08
C ARG A 394 -26.27 -12.25 17.47
N ARG A 395 -25.87 -11.71 16.30
CA ARG A 395 -26.62 -10.65 15.61
C ARG A 395 -27.79 -11.15 14.77
N CYS A 396 -27.89 -12.46 14.55
CA CYS A 396 -28.98 -13.14 13.86
C CYS A 396 -29.03 -14.62 14.29
N ALA A 397 -30.13 -15.29 14.01
CA ALA A 397 -30.25 -16.73 14.17
C ALA A 397 -29.32 -17.47 13.19
N ALA A 398 -28.97 -18.71 13.50
CA ALA A 398 -28.02 -19.48 12.69
C ALA A 398 -28.49 -19.68 11.24
N GLY A 399 -29.81 -19.84 11.02
CA GLY A 399 -30.42 -19.98 9.69
C GLY A 399 -30.42 -18.70 8.86
N GLU A 400 -30.39 -17.53 9.51
CA GLU A 400 -30.46 -16.21 8.84
C GLU A 400 -29.09 -15.67 8.40
N VAL A 401 -27.98 -16.34 8.78
CA VAL A 401 -26.62 -15.85 8.53
C VAL A 401 -26.37 -15.61 7.03
N ARG A 402 -26.90 -16.48 6.16
CA ARG A 402 -26.68 -16.36 4.70
C ARG A 402 -27.37 -15.12 4.14
N GLU A 403 -28.60 -14.88 4.52
CA GLU A 403 -29.39 -13.70 4.14
C GLU A 403 -28.71 -12.42 4.65
N ARG A 404 -28.31 -12.42 5.93
CA ARG A 404 -27.63 -11.26 6.53
C ARG A 404 -26.26 -10.97 5.90
N VAL A 405 -25.55 -11.98 5.42
CA VAL A 405 -24.32 -11.80 4.63
C VAL A 405 -24.64 -11.15 3.28
N ALA A 406 -25.71 -11.56 2.61
CA ALA A 406 -26.14 -10.94 1.35
C ALA A 406 -26.47 -9.45 1.55
N ASP A 407 -27.28 -9.10 2.58
CA ASP A 407 -27.59 -7.72 2.94
C ASP A 407 -26.32 -6.88 3.21
N LEU A 408 -25.36 -7.42 3.93
CA LEU A 408 -24.11 -6.73 4.22
C LEU A 408 -23.28 -6.47 2.95
N LEU A 409 -23.27 -7.41 2.01
CA LEU A 409 -22.61 -7.23 0.72
C LEU A 409 -23.30 -6.14 -0.11
N GLU A 410 -24.62 -6.15 -0.18
CA GLU A 410 -25.41 -5.11 -0.87
C GLU A 410 -25.20 -3.74 -0.24
N GLN A 411 -25.17 -3.64 1.08
CA GLN A 411 -24.89 -2.39 1.80
C GLN A 411 -23.56 -1.76 1.40
N VAL A 412 -22.54 -2.58 1.09
CA VAL A 412 -21.23 -2.08 0.62
C VAL A 412 -21.12 -2.03 -0.91
N GLY A 413 -22.23 -2.19 -1.64
CA GLY A 413 -22.27 -2.13 -3.09
C GLY A 413 -21.58 -3.31 -3.77
N LEU A 414 -21.63 -4.50 -3.15
CA LEU A 414 -21.14 -5.76 -3.72
C LEU A 414 -22.30 -6.74 -3.96
N PRO A 415 -22.32 -7.46 -5.10
CA PRO A 415 -23.31 -8.49 -5.36
C PRO A 415 -23.27 -9.62 -4.30
N PRO A 416 -24.44 -10.18 -3.89
CA PRO A 416 -24.51 -11.31 -2.96
C PRO A 416 -23.67 -12.53 -3.36
N ALA A 417 -23.52 -12.77 -4.67
CA ALA A 417 -22.69 -13.84 -5.21
C ALA A 417 -21.21 -13.76 -4.80
N PHE A 418 -20.75 -12.61 -4.32
CA PHE A 418 -19.39 -12.45 -3.78
C PHE A 418 -19.17 -13.24 -2.47
N ALA A 419 -20.23 -13.70 -1.83
CA ALA A 419 -20.14 -14.53 -0.62
C ALA A 419 -19.29 -15.79 -0.82
N ASP A 420 -19.30 -16.36 -2.02
CA ASP A 420 -18.58 -17.59 -2.33
C ASP A 420 -17.14 -17.37 -2.81
N ARG A 421 -16.72 -16.11 -3.04
CA ARG A 421 -15.37 -15.75 -3.47
C ARG A 421 -14.38 -15.74 -2.31
N TYR A 422 -13.11 -15.95 -2.65
CA TYR A 422 -11.99 -15.80 -1.72
C TYR A 422 -11.37 -14.39 -1.84
N PRO A 423 -10.67 -13.89 -0.82
CA PRO A 423 -10.05 -12.57 -0.85
C PRO A 423 -9.10 -12.33 -2.03
N TYR A 424 -8.39 -13.34 -2.51
CA TYR A 424 -7.47 -13.22 -3.63
C TYR A 424 -8.18 -13.04 -4.99
N GLU A 425 -9.46 -13.38 -5.09
CA GLU A 425 -10.30 -13.21 -6.29
C GLU A 425 -10.90 -11.80 -6.38
N LEU A 426 -10.68 -10.96 -5.37
CA LEU A 426 -11.23 -9.61 -5.27
C LEU A 426 -10.19 -8.55 -5.65
N SER A 427 -10.65 -7.43 -6.24
CA SER A 427 -9.83 -6.22 -6.39
C SER A 427 -9.52 -5.57 -5.03
N GLY A 428 -8.56 -4.64 -4.98
CA GLY A 428 -8.23 -3.88 -3.77
C GLY A 428 -9.45 -3.20 -3.16
N GLY A 429 -10.23 -2.47 -3.97
CA GLY A 429 -11.44 -1.79 -3.53
C GLY A 429 -12.56 -2.74 -3.09
N GLN A 430 -12.70 -3.92 -3.75
CA GLN A 430 -13.66 -4.94 -3.31
C GLN A 430 -13.27 -5.53 -1.96
N ARG A 431 -11.98 -5.80 -1.72
CA ARG A 431 -11.46 -6.26 -0.42
C ARG A 431 -11.73 -5.24 0.68
N GLN A 432 -11.53 -3.95 0.39
CA GLN A 432 -11.80 -2.86 1.33
C GLN A 432 -13.28 -2.83 1.72
N ARG A 433 -14.19 -2.92 0.74
CA ARG A 433 -15.64 -2.99 1.00
C ARG A 433 -16.03 -4.23 1.82
N VAL A 434 -15.41 -5.39 1.58
CA VAL A 434 -15.61 -6.59 2.41
C VAL A 434 -15.07 -6.39 3.82
N ALA A 435 -13.95 -5.69 4.02
CA ALA A 435 -13.41 -5.38 5.34
C ALA A 435 -14.36 -4.45 6.12
N ILE A 436 -14.97 -3.47 5.45
CA ILE A 436 -16.02 -2.62 6.03
C ILE A 436 -17.25 -3.46 6.39
N ALA A 437 -17.77 -4.28 5.48
CA ALA A 437 -18.91 -5.16 5.73
C ALA A 437 -18.65 -6.09 6.94
N ARG A 438 -17.41 -6.58 7.11
CA ARG A 438 -17.03 -7.39 8.26
C ARG A 438 -17.12 -6.62 9.58
N ALA A 439 -16.68 -5.37 9.60
CA ALA A 439 -16.81 -4.52 10.79
C ALA A 439 -18.29 -4.23 11.10
N LEU A 440 -19.09 -3.94 10.07
CA LEU A 440 -20.52 -3.70 10.18
C LEU A 440 -21.33 -4.92 10.64
N ALA A 441 -20.86 -6.13 10.34
CA ALA A 441 -21.48 -7.37 10.79
C ALA A 441 -21.53 -7.50 12.32
N ALA A 442 -20.68 -6.76 13.05
CA ALA A 442 -20.72 -6.69 14.50
C ALA A 442 -21.79 -5.69 15.02
N ASP A 443 -22.34 -4.81 14.17
CA ASP A 443 -23.23 -3.70 14.52
C ASP A 443 -22.61 -2.79 15.59
N PRO A 444 -21.52 -2.07 15.25
CA PRO A 444 -20.71 -1.32 16.20
C PRO A 444 -21.35 -0.01 16.62
N GLU A 445 -21.06 0.45 17.83
CA GLU A 445 -21.38 1.79 18.34
C GLU A 445 -20.33 2.81 17.89
N VAL A 446 -19.07 2.35 17.78
CA VAL A 446 -17.92 3.15 17.29
C VAL A 446 -17.22 2.37 16.17
N LEU A 447 -17.15 2.98 15.00
CA LEU A 447 -16.44 2.45 13.85
C LEU A 447 -15.20 3.31 13.59
N ILE A 448 -14.03 2.70 13.71
CA ILE A 448 -12.75 3.36 13.47
C ILE A 448 -12.27 2.95 12.07
N CYS A 449 -11.99 3.92 11.23
CA CYS A 449 -11.57 3.78 9.85
C CYS A 449 -10.14 4.30 9.69
N ASP A 450 -9.18 3.38 9.61
CA ASP A 450 -7.76 3.71 9.45
C ASP A 450 -7.41 3.76 7.96
N GLU A 451 -7.33 4.98 7.39
CA GLU A 451 -6.99 5.25 5.98
C GLU A 451 -7.80 4.42 4.96
N VAL A 452 -9.10 4.27 5.19
CA VAL A 452 -9.96 3.35 4.41
C VAL A 452 -10.14 3.73 2.93
N THR A 453 -9.79 4.95 2.54
CA THR A 453 -9.90 5.45 1.16
C THR A 453 -8.56 5.53 0.43
N SER A 454 -7.43 5.39 1.13
CA SER A 454 -6.09 5.63 0.57
C SER A 454 -5.70 4.69 -0.60
N ALA A 455 -6.27 3.49 -0.64
CA ALA A 455 -6.03 2.50 -1.68
C ALA A 455 -7.19 2.39 -2.69
N LEU A 456 -8.15 3.33 -2.66
CA LEU A 456 -9.33 3.33 -3.51
C LEU A 456 -9.22 4.42 -4.57
N ASP A 457 -9.84 4.17 -5.71
CA ASP A 457 -10.09 5.24 -6.69
C ASP A 457 -11.10 6.26 -6.14
N ALA A 458 -11.11 7.45 -6.72
CA ALA A 458 -11.94 8.56 -6.26
C ALA A 458 -13.44 8.19 -6.17
N ASP A 459 -13.97 7.49 -7.17
CA ASP A 459 -15.37 7.10 -7.22
C ASP A 459 -15.69 6.05 -6.16
N THR A 460 -14.83 5.03 -6.03
CA THR A 460 -14.98 4.00 -4.99
C THR A 460 -14.79 4.58 -3.59
N GLY A 461 -13.84 5.50 -3.41
CA GLY A 461 -13.61 6.22 -2.16
C GLY A 461 -14.82 7.05 -1.77
N ALA A 462 -15.39 7.82 -2.71
CA ALA A 462 -16.60 8.59 -2.51
C ALA A 462 -17.81 7.70 -2.13
N ALA A 463 -17.99 6.56 -2.82
CA ALA A 463 -19.05 5.60 -2.51
C ALA A 463 -18.92 5.00 -1.10
N VAL A 464 -17.68 4.64 -0.69
CA VAL A 464 -17.39 4.16 0.67
C VAL A 464 -17.71 5.24 1.70
N MET A 465 -17.29 6.48 1.47
CA MET A 465 -17.57 7.57 2.40
C MET A 465 -19.08 7.88 2.49
N HIS A 466 -19.78 7.80 1.37
CA HIS A 466 -21.23 7.97 1.37
C HIS A 466 -21.94 6.87 2.19
N LEU A 467 -21.48 5.61 2.05
CA LEU A 467 -21.94 4.49 2.87
C LEU A 467 -21.72 4.78 4.36
N LEU A 468 -20.50 5.17 4.77
CA LEU A 468 -20.14 5.43 6.16
C LEU A 468 -20.98 6.59 6.74
N THR A 469 -21.19 7.67 5.99
CA THR A 469 -22.06 8.78 6.37
C THR A 469 -23.51 8.30 6.56
N GLY A 470 -24.05 7.53 5.62
CA GLY A 470 -25.39 6.97 5.74
C GLY A 470 -25.59 6.01 6.92
N LEU A 471 -24.55 5.28 7.30
CA LEU A 471 -24.56 4.44 8.51
C LEU A 471 -24.60 5.27 9.79
N ARG A 472 -23.80 6.33 9.85
CA ARG A 472 -23.85 7.31 10.95
C ARG A 472 -25.25 7.88 11.14
N GLU A 473 -25.86 8.36 10.05
CA GLU A 473 -27.19 8.99 10.07
C GLU A 473 -28.31 8.01 10.47
N ARG A 474 -28.28 6.78 9.93
CA ARG A 474 -29.35 5.79 10.16
C ARG A 474 -29.24 5.06 11.48
N ARG A 475 -28.01 4.84 12.00
CA ARG A 475 -27.76 3.98 13.16
C ARG A 475 -27.18 4.70 14.37
N GLY A 476 -26.85 5.99 14.22
CA GLY A 476 -26.17 6.73 15.29
C GLY A 476 -24.76 6.20 15.59
N THR A 477 -24.16 5.44 14.66
CA THR A 477 -22.79 4.92 14.83
C THR A 477 -21.81 6.09 14.81
N ALA A 478 -20.96 6.20 15.83
CA ALA A 478 -19.89 7.18 15.85
C ALA A 478 -18.75 6.75 14.93
N LEU A 479 -18.20 7.70 14.15
CA LEU A 479 -17.10 7.45 13.23
C LEU A 479 -15.82 8.10 13.73
N VAL A 480 -14.71 7.37 13.65
CA VAL A 480 -13.36 7.91 13.81
C VAL A 480 -12.63 7.70 12.50
N LEU A 481 -12.29 8.78 11.80
CA LEU A 481 -11.63 8.76 10.50
C LEU A 481 -10.16 9.16 10.65
N ILE A 482 -9.26 8.24 10.35
CA ILE A 482 -7.85 8.56 10.17
C ILE A 482 -7.59 8.73 8.68
N SER A 483 -7.09 9.88 8.29
CA SER A 483 -6.76 10.16 6.90
C SER A 483 -5.61 11.16 6.80
N HIS A 484 -4.84 11.06 5.75
CA HIS A 484 -3.91 12.09 5.30
C HIS A 484 -4.58 13.03 4.27
N ASP A 485 -5.76 12.68 3.76
CA ASP A 485 -6.58 13.54 2.92
C ASP A 485 -7.38 14.52 3.79
N LEU A 486 -6.83 15.74 3.94
CA LEU A 486 -7.44 16.78 4.75
C LEU A 486 -8.76 17.29 4.17
N ARG A 487 -8.96 17.24 2.85
CA ARG A 487 -10.23 17.59 2.20
C ARG A 487 -11.33 16.62 2.62
N LEU A 488 -11.01 15.33 2.60
CA LEU A 488 -11.93 14.30 3.08
C LEU A 488 -12.31 14.52 4.55
N VAL A 489 -11.34 14.87 5.41
CA VAL A 489 -11.59 15.16 6.83
C VAL A 489 -12.45 16.41 6.96
N ALA A 490 -12.14 17.49 6.24
CA ALA A 490 -12.92 18.72 6.23
C ALA A 490 -14.39 18.49 5.88
N ASP A 491 -14.65 17.65 4.86
CA ASP A 491 -16.00 17.40 4.34
C ASP A 491 -16.81 16.40 5.17
N ARG A 492 -16.14 15.55 5.97
CA ARG A 492 -16.80 14.36 6.55
C ARG A 492 -16.71 14.25 8.06
N THR A 493 -16.04 15.17 8.75
CA THR A 493 -15.90 15.13 10.21
C THR A 493 -16.43 16.39 10.88
N ASP A 494 -16.99 16.23 12.07
CA ASP A 494 -17.54 17.32 12.89
C ASP A 494 -16.40 17.99 13.70
N THR A 495 -15.48 17.15 14.22
CA THR A 495 -14.30 17.59 14.97
C THR A 495 -13.05 16.94 14.43
N VAL A 496 -11.92 17.58 14.65
CA VAL A 496 -10.60 17.07 14.27
C VAL A 496 -9.63 17.12 15.44
N THR A 497 -8.77 16.12 15.51
CA THR A 497 -7.65 16.03 16.47
C THR A 497 -6.36 15.87 15.70
N VAL A 498 -5.43 16.79 15.89
CA VAL A 498 -4.12 16.81 15.24
C VAL A 498 -3.10 16.18 16.18
N LEU A 499 -2.43 15.11 15.71
CA LEU A 499 -1.36 14.43 16.46
C LEU A 499 0.01 14.76 15.88
N GLU A 500 0.95 15.04 16.80
CA GLU A 500 2.37 15.17 16.51
C GLU A 500 3.19 14.48 17.61
N SER A 501 4.16 13.66 17.21
CA SER A 501 5.10 12.99 18.14
C SER A 501 4.41 12.32 19.34
N GLY A 502 3.24 11.70 19.12
CA GLY A 502 2.49 10.99 20.16
C GLY A 502 1.63 11.86 21.04
N ARG A 503 1.51 13.18 20.79
CA ARG A 503 0.69 14.13 21.57
C ARG A 503 -0.39 14.77 20.72
N VAL A 504 -1.49 15.18 21.34
CA VAL A 504 -2.49 16.04 20.70
C VAL A 504 -1.99 17.48 20.77
N VAL A 505 -1.76 18.09 19.61
CA VAL A 505 -1.26 19.47 19.51
C VAL A 505 -2.37 20.47 19.22
N GLU A 506 -3.45 20.04 18.58
CA GLU A 506 -4.63 20.86 18.35
C GLU A 506 -5.87 19.97 18.24
N SER A 507 -7.00 20.41 18.77
CA SER A 507 -8.29 19.72 18.68
C SER A 507 -9.42 20.72 18.74
N GLY A 508 -10.48 20.46 17.97
CA GLY A 508 -11.65 21.33 17.93
C GLY A 508 -12.61 21.01 16.80
N ARG A 509 -13.53 21.91 16.50
CA ARG A 509 -14.42 21.79 15.34
C ARG A 509 -13.60 21.80 14.07
N THR A 510 -13.87 20.88 13.16
CA THR A 510 -13.09 20.73 11.93
C THR A 510 -13.04 22.03 11.13
N ALA A 511 -14.19 22.71 11.00
CA ALA A 511 -14.28 23.98 10.29
C ALA A 511 -13.42 25.09 10.96
N GLU A 512 -13.37 25.16 12.29
CA GLU A 512 -12.59 26.17 13.03
C GLU A 512 -11.09 25.90 12.92
N VAL A 513 -10.67 24.65 13.18
CA VAL A 513 -9.25 24.25 13.13
C VAL A 513 -8.67 24.42 11.73
N PHE A 514 -9.46 24.13 10.66
CA PHE A 514 -8.97 24.21 9.29
C PHE A 514 -9.02 25.63 8.69
N THR A 515 -9.89 26.52 9.21
CA THR A 515 -9.92 27.92 8.78
C THR A 515 -8.95 28.82 9.54
N ALA A 516 -8.71 28.52 10.82
CA ALA A 516 -7.86 29.31 11.70
C ALA A 516 -6.93 28.40 12.54
N PRO A 517 -5.99 27.68 11.87
CA PRO A 517 -5.09 26.77 12.56
C PRO A 517 -4.15 27.53 13.50
N ARG A 518 -4.07 27.07 14.76
CA ARG A 518 -3.27 27.72 15.81
C ARG A 518 -1.87 27.12 15.91
N HIS A 519 -1.76 25.79 15.76
CA HIS A 519 -0.48 25.10 15.92
C HIS A 519 0.32 25.09 14.59
N PRO A 520 1.67 25.28 14.63
CA PRO A 520 2.52 25.25 13.44
C PRO A 520 2.33 23.98 12.60
N THR A 521 2.26 22.81 13.24
CA THR A 521 2.03 21.52 12.57
C THR A 521 0.71 21.50 11.81
N THR A 522 -0.36 22.07 12.35
CA THR A 522 -1.65 22.17 11.67
C THR A 522 -1.53 23.06 10.43
N ARG A 523 -0.83 24.21 10.56
CA ARG A 523 -0.55 25.10 9.42
C ARG A 523 0.26 24.41 8.34
N ALA A 524 1.31 23.70 8.74
CA ALA A 524 2.14 22.94 7.80
C ALA A 524 1.33 21.84 7.07
N LEU A 525 0.48 21.11 7.79
CA LEU A 525 -0.40 20.09 7.19
C LEU A 525 -1.36 20.69 6.16
N LEU A 526 -1.89 21.89 6.43
CA LEU A 526 -2.83 22.58 5.54
C LEU A 526 -2.15 23.33 4.39
N GLY A 527 -0.80 23.37 4.35
CA GLY A 527 -0.03 24.13 3.36
C GLY A 527 -0.12 25.66 3.56
N THR A 528 -0.47 26.13 4.75
CA THR A 528 -0.60 27.56 5.13
C THR A 528 0.53 28.03 6.03
N ALA A 529 1.59 27.23 6.21
CA ALA A 529 2.73 27.57 7.04
C ALA A 529 3.55 28.72 6.41
N GLU A 530 3.89 29.74 7.19
CA GLU A 530 4.88 30.74 6.80
C GLU A 530 6.30 30.15 6.87
N PRO A 531 7.27 30.65 6.07
CA PRO A 531 8.65 30.12 6.09
C PRO A 531 9.34 30.18 7.47
N ALA A 532 8.88 31.05 8.36
CA ALA A 532 9.40 31.18 9.73
C ALA A 532 8.94 30.07 10.69
N ASP A 533 7.91 29.31 10.33
CA ASP A 533 7.35 28.23 11.16
C ASP A 533 8.05 26.87 10.95
N LEU A 534 8.99 26.80 10.00
CA LEU A 534 9.69 25.59 9.56
C LEU A 534 11.15 25.49 10.06
N ALA A 535 11.63 26.44 10.87
CA ALA A 535 12.99 26.51 11.40
C ALA A 535 13.18 25.78 12.74
#